data_c1895c7f5c41af08bc7f3b488c47d1ee
#
_entry.id   c1895c7f5c41af08bc7f3b488c47d1ee
#
_cell.length_a   1.000
_cell.length_b   1.000
_cell.length_c   1.000
_cell.angle_alpha   90.00
_cell.angle_beta   90.00
_cell.angle_gamma   90.00
#
_symmetry.space_group_name_H-M   'P 1'
#
loop_
_entity.id
_entity.type
_entity.pdbx_description
1 polymer ?
#
loop_
_entity_poly.entity_id
_entity_poly.type
_entity_poly.pdbx_seq_one_letter_code
_entity_poly.pdbx_strand_id
1 'polypeptide(L)'
;AVCILHHLKSVALLPSALSRCLSGSSFNIPPSAEFVARPSGICSMMKLPVQTSTEGLDAAFIGIPLDIGTSNRPGARFGPRHIRAESAMLRRYNPSTGAAPFDSLLVADVGDVNVNLYNLPDSCQRIRGHYAEIVASGCVPLTLGGDHTITYPILQAVAKKHGPVGLVHVDAHTDTSAAALGEPIYHGTPFRRCVDEGLLDCRRVVQIGLRGSSYAPDAYQYSREQGFRVVLAEECWLKSLVPLMEEVREQMGDKPIYISFDIDGLDPAYAPGTGTPEIAGLTPTQALEIIRGCKGLNIVGCDLVEVAPVYDVSGNTALLGANLLFEMLCVLPKVKTL
;
A
#
# COMPACT_ATOMS: atom_id res chain seq x y z
N ALA A 1 64.99 -15.03 5.34
CA ALA A 1 63.86 -14.19 5.79
C ALA A 1 63.10 -13.74 4.56
N VAL A 2 61.95 -14.39 4.28
CA VAL A 2 61.09 -14.05 3.17
C VAL A 2 59.91 -13.24 3.75
N CYS A 3 59.75 -12.02 3.28
CA CYS A 3 58.71 -11.10 3.67
C CYS A 3 57.46 -11.38 2.80
N ILE A 4 56.38 -11.91 3.40
CA ILE A 4 55.08 -12.07 2.75
C ILE A 4 54.26 -10.80 3.03
N LEU A 5 54.14 -9.94 2.02
CA LEU A 5 53.21 -8.82 2.05
C LEU A 5 51.79 -9.33 1.78
N HIS A 6 50.95 -9.40 2.80
CA HIS A 6 49.52 -9.56 2.67
C HIS A 6 48.89 -8.26 2.17
N HIS A 7 48.34 -8.30 0.95
CA HIS A 7 47.44 -7.29 0.43
C HIS A 7 46.07 -7.42 1.12
N LEU A 8 45.87 -6.66 2.19
CA LEU A 8 44.54 -6.38 2.69
C LEU A 8 43.89 -5.35 1.77
N LYS A 9 43.04 -5.80 0.82
CA LYS A 9 42.09 -4.92 0.17
C LYS A 9 41.03 -4.53 1.19
N SER A 10 41.12 -3.33 1.74
CA SER A 10 40.07 -2.71 2.53
C SER A 10 38.86 -2.52 1.61
N VAL A 11 37.80 -3.28 1.83
CA VAL A 11 36.48 -3.01 1.24
C VAL A 11 35.92 -1.82 2.01
N ALA A 12 36.22 -0.62 1.52
CA ALA A 12 35.56 0.58 2.00
C ALA A 12 34.07 0.50 1.64
N LEU A 13 33.22 0.51 2.66
CA LEU A 13 31.79 0.74 2.52
C LEU A 13 31.61 2.14 1.90
N LEU A 14 31.35 2.21 0.60
CA LEU A 14 31.08 3.47 -0.10
C LEU A 14 29.75 4.03 0.38
N PRO A 15 29.66 5.33 0.75
CA PRO A 15 28.40 5.98 1.08
C PRO A 15 27.42 5.89 -0.10
N SER A 16 26.11 5.84 0.18
CA SER A 16 25.03 5.72 -0.81
C SER A 16 25.05 6.76 -1.94
N ALA A 17 25.67 7.92 -1.69
CA ALA A 17 25.92 8.96 -2.71
C ALA A 17 26.94 8.55 -3.78
N LEU A 18 27.91 7.69 -3.46
CA LEU A 18 28.91 7.20 -4.42
C LEU A 18 28.35 6.10 -5.33
N SER A 19 27.33 5.36 -4.88
CA SER A 19 26.62 4.38 -5.70
C SER A 19 25.92 5.05 -6.91
N ARG A 20 25.45 6.29 -6.77
CA ARG A 20 24.83 7.08 -7.87
C ARG A 20 25.84 7.46 -8.95
N CYS A 21 27.07 7.76 -8.58
CA CYS A 21 28.12 8.18 -9.54
C CYS A 21 28.66 7.03 -10.40
N LEU A 22 28.54 5.80 -9.95
CA LEU A 22 29.09 4.65 -10.67
C LEU A 22 28.11 3.99 -11.64
N SER A 23 26.78 4.23 -11.51
CA SER A 23 25.76 3.61 -12.37
C SER A 23 25.31 4.48 -13.54
N GLY A 24 25.65 5.78 -13.58
CA GLY A 24 25.13 6.72 -14.57
C GLY A 24 23.60 6.92 -14.53
N SER A 25 22.90 6.31 -13.58
CA SER A 25 21.46 6.40 -13.41
C SER A 25 21.08 7.57 -12.53
N SER A 26 20.11 8.38 -12.98
CA SER A 26 19.46 9.42 -12.17
C SER A 26 18.48 8.86 -11.13
N PHE A 27 18.17 7.55 -11.19
CA PHE A 27 17.18 6.86 -10.35
C PHE A 27 17.83 6.08 -9.20
N ASN A 28 17.09 5.94 -8.11
CA ASN A 28 17.44 5.02 -7.02
C ASN A 28 17.15 3.57 -7.46
N ILE A 29 18.15 2.73 -7.42
CA ILE A 29 18.03 1.33 -7.86
C ILE A 29 18.17 0.40 -6.65
N PRO A 30 17.20 -0.51 -6.40
CA PRO A 30 17.36 -1.55 -5.40
C PRO A 30 18.62 -2.39 -5.66
N PRO A 31 19.47 -2.64 -4.65
CA PRO A 31 20.71 -3.37 -4.83
C PRO A 31 20.46 -4.84 -5.21
N SER A 32 21.28 -5.37 -6.12
CA SER A 32 21.25 -6.79 -6.48
C SER A 32 21.79 -7.65 -5.34
N ALA A 33 21.14 -8.79 -5.10
CA ALA A 33 21.59 -9.79 -4.16
C ALA A 33 22.92 -10.48 -4.54
N GLU A 34 23.40 -10.25 -5.77
CA GLU A 34 24.73 -10.66 -6.19
C GLU A 34 25.83 -9.89 -5.47
N PHE A 35 25.56 -8.65 -5.06
CA PHE A 35 26.55 -7.76 -4.46
C PHE A 35 26.24 -7.38 -3.01
N VAL A 36 24.97 -7.44 -2.61
CA VAL A 36 24.52 -7.05 -1.26
C VAL A 36 23.63 -8.15 -0.67
N ALA A 37 24.08 -8.77 0.41
CA ALA A 37 23.29 -9.81 1.07
C ALA A 37 21.91 -9.27 1.50
N ARG A 38 20.84 -10.05 1.26
CA ARG A 38 19.46 -9.62 1.56
C ARG A 38 19.24 -9.19 3.01
N PRO A 39 19.71 -9.92 4.03
CA PRO A 39 19.47 -9.55 5.43
C PRO A 39 20.39 -8.43 5.94
N SER A 40 21.28 -7.87 5.12
CA SER A 40 22.23 -6.84 5.54
C SER A 40 21.73 -5.42 5.28
N GLY A 41 22.25 -4.44 6.03
CA GLY A 41 22.01 -3.01 5.84
C GLY A 41 20.74 -2.50 6.53
N ILE A 42 20.33 -1.28 6.17
CA ILE A 42 19.11 -0.66 6.71
C ILE A 42 17.88 -1.36 6.11
N CYS A 43 16.92 -1.70 6.98
CA CYS A 43 15.67 -2.33 6.59
C CYS A 43 14.69 -1.27 6.07
N SER A 44 14.87 -0.86 4.81
CA SER A 44 13.94 -0.02 4.06
C SER A 44 13.20 -0.84 3.00
N MET A 45 12.15 -0.27 2.40
CA MET A 45 11.41 -0.94 1.33
C MET A 45 12.34 -1.22 0.14
N MET A 46 12.48 -2.49 -0.22
CA MET A 46 13.37 -2.99 -1.29
C MET A 46 14.84 -2.52 -1.14
N LYS A 47 15.26 -2.19 0.09
CA LYS A 47 16.60 -1.63 0.39
C LYS A 47 16.88 -0.31 -0.36
N LEU A 48 15.83 0.45 -0.69
CA LEU A 48 15.95 1.78 -1.26
C LEU A 48 16.58 2.75 -0.26
N PRO A 49 17.19 3.85 -0.72
CA PRO A 49 17.66 4.91 0.18
C PRO A 49 16.53 5.41 1.07
N VAL A 50 16.86 5.63 2.36
CA VAL A 50 15.96 6.29 3.31
C VAL A 50 16.20 7.79 3.22
N GLN A 51 15.11 8.56 3.02
CA GLN A 51 15.13 10.01 2.93
C GLN A 51 14.10 10.60 3.90
N THR A 52 14.27 11.84 4.30
CA THR A 52 13.34 12.57 5.18
C THR A 52 12.42 13.53 4.43
N SER A 53 12.66 13.71 3.13
CA SER A 53 11.89 14.62 2.26
C SER A 53 11.45 13.89 1.00
N THR A 54 10.27 14.26 0.51
CA THR A 54 9.73 13.79 -0.79
C THR A 54 10.05 14.75 -1.94
N GLU A 55 10.80 15.82 -1.70
CA GLU A 55 11.16 16.76 -2.75
C GLU A 55 11.96 16.08 -3.85
N GLY A 56 11.52 16.26 -5.09
CA GLY A 56 12.12 15.67 -6.27
C GLY A 56 11.83 14.17 -6.47
N LEU A 57 11.09 13.50 -5.57
CA LEU A 57 10.66 12.13 -5.76
C LEU A 57 9.40 12.06 -6.64
N ASP A 58 9.34 11.05 -7.52
CA ASP A 58 8.11 10.72 -8.25
C ASP A 58 7.16 9.87 -7.38
N ALA A 59 7.71 8.96 -6.58
CA ALA A 59 6.95 8.13 -5.64
C ALA A 59 7.75 7.85 -4.36
N ALA A 60 7.06 7.62 -3.25
CA ALA A 60 7.70 7.31 -1.98
C ALA A 60 6.95 6.20 -1.23
N PHE A 61 7.70 5.28 -0.63
CA PHE A 61 7.18 4.36 0.36
C PHE A 61 7.17 5.01 1.74
N ILE A 62 6.03 4.95 2.44
CA ILE A 62 5.81 5.63 3.73
C ILE A 62 5.11 4.66 4.68
N GLY A 63 5.64 4.46 5.87
CA GLY A 63 5.00 3.64 6.88
C GLY A 63 4.08 4.46 7.80
N ILE A 64 2.97 3.85 8.23
CA ILE A 64 2.10 4.40 9.28
C ILE A 64 1.87 3.32 10.34
N PRO A 65 2.69 3.27 11.40
CA PRO A 65 2.64 2.24 12.43
C PRO A 65 1.53 2.51 13.46
N LEU A 66 0.26 2.43 13.03
CA LEU A 66 -0.95 2.72 13.83
C LEU A 66 -1.87 1.50 13.85
N ASP A 67 -2.45 1.16 15.04
CA ASP A 67 -3.49 0.14 15.16
C ASP A 67 -4.42 0.36 16.37
N ILE A 68 -4.49 1.59 16.89
CA ILE A 68 -5.40 1.93 17.99
C ILE A 68 -6.83 2.17 17.53
N GLY A 69 -7.09 2.08 16.21
CA GLY A 69 -8.44 2.06 15.64
C GLY A 69 -8.98 0.64 15.40
N THR A 70 -8.22 -0.40 15.71
CA THR A 70 -8.58 -1.80 15.49
C THR A 70 -9.64 -2.30 16.47
N SER A 71 -10.67 -2.99 15.97
CA SER A 71 -11.80 -3.48 16.77
C SER A 71 -11.61 -4.89 17.33
N ASN A 72 -10.68 -5.70 16.78
CA ASN A 72 -10.47 -7.09 17.18
C ASN A 72 -9.01 -7.36 17.54
N ARG A 73 -8.21 -7.94 16.65
CA ARG A 73 -6.82 -8.33 16.92
C ARG A 73 -5.84 -7.21 16.59
N PRO A 74 -5.19 -6.53 17.57
CA PRO A 74 -4.18 -5.51 17.30
C PRO A 74 -2.87 -6.14 16.80
N GLY A 75 -2.04 -5.36 16.14
CA GLY A 75 -0.72 -5.79 15.64
C GLY A 75 -0.35 -5.14 14.31
N ALA A 76 -1.29 -4.47 13.63
CA ALA A 76 -1.03 -3.81 12.36
C ALA A 76 0.01 -2.68 12.46
N ARG A 77 0.25 -2.10 13.66
CA ARG A 77 1.35 -1.14 13.90
C ARG A 77 2.73 -1.69 13.54
N PHE A 78 2.89 -3.01 13.50
CA PHE A 78 4.13 -3.67 13.11
C PHE A 78 4.20 -4.03 11.62
N GLY A 79 3.11 -3.84 10.88
CA GLY A 79 3.01 -4.10 9.45
C GLY A 79 4.11 -3.42 8.64
N PRO A 80 4.33 -2.10 8.74
CA PRO A 80 5.34 -1.39 7.96
C PRO A 80 6.73 -1.99 8.11
N ARG A 81 7.15 -2.33 9.33
CA ARG A 81 8.46 -2.93 9.62
C ARG A 81 8.64 -4.30 8.96
N HIS A 82 7.64 -5.17 9.05
CA HIS A 82 7.72 -6.53 8.52
C HIS A 82 7.61 -6.54 6.99
N ILE A 83 6.77 -5.68 6.40
CA ILE A 83 6.70 -5.50 4.94
C ILE A 83 8.07 -5.06 4.38
N ARG A 84 8.75 -4.11 5.04
CA ARG A 84 10.12 -3.70 4.66
C ARG A 84 11.11 -4.86 4.74
N ALA A 85 11.05 -5.67 5.79
CA ALA A 85 11.93 -6.82 5.95
C ALA A 85 11.73 -7.83 4.81
N GLU A 86 10.49 -8.20 4.51
CA GLU A 86 10.16 -9.16 3.46
C GLU A 86 10.42 -8.59 2.05
N SER A 87 10.37 -7.27 1.87
CA SER A 87 10.63 -6.61 0.58
C SER A 87 12.05 -6.81 0.06
N ALA A 88 13.00 -7.25 0.91
CA ALA A 88 14.35 -7.59 0.49
C ALA A 88 14.41 -8.77 -0.51
N MET A 89 13.32 -9.53 -0.65
CA MET A 89 13.18 -10.59 -1.66
C MET A 89 12.83 -10.06 -3.05
N LEU A 90 12.32 -8.83 -3.16
CA LEU A 90 11.87 -8.25 -4.42
C LEU A 90 13.05 -7.80 -5.30
N ARG A 91 12.79 -7.71 -6.58
CA ARG A 91 13.76 -7.29 -7.61
C ARG A 91 13.21 -6.13 -8.42
N ARG A 92 14.10 -5.38 -9.07
CA ARG A 92 13.78 -4.10 -9.70
C ARG A 92 12.84 -4.14 -10.91
N TYR A 93 12.70 -5.29 -11.56
CA TYR A 93 11.85 -5.48 -12.76
C TYR A 93 10.71 -6.42 -12.49
N ASN A 94 9.58 -6.19 -13.14
CA ASN A 94 8.47 -7.13 -13.20
C ASN A 94 8.44 -7.83 -14.57
N PRO A 95 9.02 -9.03 -14.71
CA PRO A 95 9.10 -9.70 -16.01
C PRO A 95 7.74 -10.13 -16.56
N SER A 96 6.73 -10.31 -15.71
CA SER A 96 5.38 -10.70 -16.15
C SER A 96 4.64 -9.57 -16.88
N THR A 97 4.90 -8.32 -16.50
CA THR A 97 4.24 -7.13 -17.07
C THR A 97 5.18 -6.29 -17.93
N GLY A 98 6.49 -6.57 -17.88
CA GLY A 98 7.54 -5.75 -18.46
C GLY A 98 7.78 -4.43 -17.73
N ALA A 99 7.13 -4.18 -16.58
CA ALA A 99 7.27 -2.91 -15.89
C ALA A 99 8.68 -2.70 -15.31
N ALA A 100 9.22 -1.50 -15.54
CA ALA A 100 10.55 -1.06 -15.11
C ALA A 100 10.44 0.22 -14.23
N PRO A 101 9.85 0.14 -13.02
CA PRO A 101 9.58 1.34 -12.21
C PRO A 101 10.85 2.09 -11.83
N PHE A 102 11.94 1.40 -11.53
CA PHE A 102 13.22 2.00 -11.12
C PHE A 102 14.09 2.51 -12.28
N ASP A 103 13.64 2.33 -13.53
CA ASP A 103 14.20 2.97 -14.71
C ASP A 103 13.27 4.09 -15.23
N SER A 104 12.20 4.38 -14.49
CA SER A 104 11.13 5.31 -14.89
C SER A 104 10.88 6.40 -13.86
N LEU A 105 10.97 6.07 -12.57
CA LEU A 105 10.59 6.92 -11.45
C LEU A 105 11.74 7.04 -10.44
N LEU A 106 11.91 8.22 -9.85
CA LEU A 106 12.77 8.39 -8.70
C LEU A 106 11.97 8.02 -7.44
N VAL A 107 12.33 6.89 -6.82
CA VAL A 107 11.61 6.28 -5.70
C VAL A 107 12.53 6.19 -4.47
N ALA A 108 12.01 6.46 -3.29
CA ALA A 108 12.71 6.26 -2.02
C ALA A 108 11.76 5.74 -0.92
N ASP A 109 12.33 5.26 0.18
CA ASP A 109 11.62 5.04 1.44
C ASP A 109 11.79 6.30 2.30
N VAL A 110 10.70 6.92 2.75
CA VAL A 110 10.76 8.14 3.55
C VAL A 110 10.52 7.91 5.04
N GLY A 111 10.57 6.64 5.46
CA GLY A 111 10.40 6.26 6.85
C GLY A 111 8.93 6.20 7.26
N ASP A 112 8.67 6.50 8.52
CA ASP A 112 7.34 6.37 9.12
C ASP A 112 6.80 7.72 9.60
N VAL A 113 5.47 7.89 9.50
CA VAL A 113 4.77 8.99 10.16
C VAL A 113 4.86 8.82 11.67
N ASN A 114 5.26 9.86 12.37
CA ASN A 114 5.32 9.87 13.84
C ASN A 114 3.91 10.04 14.43
N VAL A 115 3.19 8.93 14.55
CA VAL A 115 1.82 8.86 15.08
C VAL A 115 1.80 8.87 16.61
N ASN A 116 0.68 9.29 17.20
CA ASN A 116 0.44 9.24 18.64
C ASN A 116 -0.38 7.99 18.99
N LEU A 117 0.28 6.94 19.46
CA LEU A 117 -0.34 5.65 19.77
C LEU A 117 -1.31 5.68 20.98
N TYR A 118 -1.49 6.83 21.60
CA TYR A 118 -2.39 7.03 22.74
C TYR A 118 -3.58 7.96 22.42
N ASN A 119 -3.62 8.51 21.20
CA ASN A 119 -4.68 9.42 20.78
C ASN A 119 -4.94 9.30 19.27
N LEU A 120 -6.06 8.65 18.91
CA LEU A 120 -6.43 8.42 17.52
C LEU A 120 -6.72 9.71 16.74
N PRO A 121 -7.50 10.67 17.25
CA PRO A 121 -7.69 11.96 16.57
C PRO A 121 -6.40 12.73 16.31
N ASP A 122 -5.47 12.77 17.28
CA ASP A 122 -4.15 13.39 17.07
C ASP A 122 -3.33 12.64 16.01
N SER A 123 -3.37 11.32 16.00
CA SER A 123 -2.74 10.51 14.94
C SER A 123 -3.29 10.84 13.55
N CYS A 124 -4.61 10.95 13.40
CA CYS A 124 -5.24 11.35 12.15
C CYS A 124 -4.78 12.76 11.69
N GLN A 125 -4.66 13.72 12.63
CA GLN A 125 -4.15 15.05 12.30
C GLN A 125 -2.70 15.02 11.82
N ARG A 126 -1.83 14.23 12.46
CA ARG A 126 -0.41 14.06 12.08
C ARG A 126 -0.29 13.42 10.70
N ILE A 127 -1.05 12.35 10.45
CA ILE A 127 -1.08 11.70 9.13
C ILE A 127 -1.52 12.69 8.06
N ARG A 128 -2.64 13.39 8.27
CA ARG A 128 -3.13 14.40 7.31
C ARG A 128 -2.10 15.49 7.03
N GLY A 129 -1.44 16.01 8.07
CA GLY A 129 -0.40 17.05 7.92
C GLY A 129 0.78 16.54 7.11
N HIS A 130 1.31 15.36 7.43
CA HIS A 130 2.43 14.76 6.72
C HIS A 130 2.09 14.47 5.25
N TYR A 131 0.92 13.93 4.97
CA TYR A 131 0.48 13.65 3.60
C TYR A 131 0.18 14.92 2.80
N ALA A 132 -0.24 16.01 3.44
CA ALA A 132 -0.38 17.30 2.76
C ALA A 132 0.96 17.79 2.19
N GLU A 133 2.07 17.59 2.91
CA GLU A 133 3.41 17.92 2.43
C GLU A 133 3.84 17.00 1.27
N ILE A 134 3.62 15.69 1.40
CA ILE A 134 3.95 14.70 0.36
C ILE A 134 3.22 15.00 -0.95
N VAL A 135 1.89 15.17 -0.89
CA VAL A 135 1.14 15.44 -2.12
C VAL A 135 1.42 16.82 -2.69
N ALA A 136 1.78 17.82 -1.85
CA ALA A 136 2.20 19.14 -2.33
C ALA A 136 3.48 19.07 -3.15
N SER A 137 4.45 18.21 -2.78
CA SER A 137 5.69 18.02 -3.55
C SER A 137 5.48 17.36 -4.92
N GLY A 138 4.30 16.80 -5.19
CA GLY A 138 4.00 16.06 -6.42
C GLY A 138 4.34 14.58 -6.37
N CYS A 139 4.87 14.11 -5.24
CA CYS A 139 5.20 12.71 -5.01
C CYS A 139 3.93 11.86 -4.82
N VAL A 140 3.90 10.67 -5.42
CA VAL A 140 2.81 9.69 -5.24
C VAL A 140 3.12 8.82 -4.03
N PRO A 141 2.29 8.83 -2.97
CA PRO A 141 2.50 7.99 -1.80
C PRO A 141 2.12 6.53 -2.06
N LEU A 142 2.98 5.62 -1.61
CA LEU A 142 2.76 4.19 -1.50
C LEU A 142 2.87 3.83 -0.02
N THR A 143 1.74 3.67 0.63
CA THR A 143 1.65 3.58 2.09
C THR A 143 1.71 2.14 2.57
N LEU A 144 2.62 1.88 3.53
CA LEU A 144 2.68 0.65 4.31
C LEU A 144 1.85 0.90 5.57
N GLY A 145 0.65 0.35 5.63
CA GLY A 145 -0.30 0.62 6.71
C GLY A 145 -0.01 -0.14 7.99
N GLY A 146 -0.58 0.43 8.95
CA GLY A 146 -1.30 0.09 10.10
C GLY A 146 -2.73 -0.37 9.80
N ASP A 147 -3.64 -0.04 10.71
CA ASP A 147 -5.05 -0.35 10.53
C ASP A 147 -5.72 0.57 9.48
N HIS A 148 -6.89 0.19 8.98
CA HIS A 148 -7.55 0.88 7.86
C HIS A 148 -8.03 2.31 8.18
N THR A 149 -8.03 2.72 9.46
CA THR A 149 -8.34 4.11 9.86
C THR A 149 -7.46 5.12 9.12
N ILE A 150 -6.21 4.75 8.80
CA ILE A 150 -5.22 5.67 8.22
C ILE A 150 -5.63 6.23 6.86
N THR A 151 -6.44 5.50 6.10
CA THR A 151 -6.87 5.91 4.75
C THR A 151 -7.72 7.17 4.77
N TYR A 152 -8.51 7.40 5.82
CA TYR A 152 -9.31 8.61 5.94
C TYR A 152 -8.47 9.90 6.00
N PRO A 153 -7.51 10.09 6.94
CA PRO A 153 -6.67 11.28 6.95
C PRO A 153 -5.75 11.42 5.72
N ILE A 154 -5.36 10.31 5.09
CA ILE A 154 -4.64 10.34 3.81
C ILE A 154 -5.52 10.95 2.73
N LEU A 155 -6.75 10.47 2.57
CA LEU A 155 -7.69 10.97 1.56
C LEU A 155 -8.11 12.42 1.82
N GLN A 156 -8.13 12.90 3.06
CA GLN A 156 -8.31 14.34 3.34
C GLN A 156 -7.20 15.18 2.68
N ALA A 157 -5.94 14.72 2.74
CA ALA A 157 -4.83 15.42 2.10
C ALA A 157 -4.85 15.27 0.57
N VAL A 158 -5.10 14.06 0.06
CA VAL A 158 -5.15 13.75 -1.37
C VAL A 158 -6.28 14.52 -2.05
N ALA A 159 -7.50 14.46 -1.51
CA ALA A 159 -8.66 15.14 -2.09
C ALA A 159 -8.56 16.66 -2.03
N LYS A 160 -7.86 17.22 -1.04
CA LYS A 160 -7.58 18.65 -0.98
C LYS A 160 -6.78 19.15 -2.19
N LYS A 161 -5.89 18.31 -2.73
CA LYS A 161 -5.06 18.65 -3.92
C LYS A 161 -5.75 18.30 -5.23
N HIS A 162 -6.37 17.12 -5.29
CA HIS A 162 -6.86 16.53 -6.55
C HIS A 162 -8.37 16.68 -6.77
N GLY A 163 -9.12 17.19 -5.76
CA GLY A 163 -10.58 17.09 -5.70
C GLY A 163 -11.02 15.68 -5.28
N PRO A 164 -12.32 15.40 -5.25
CA PRO A 164 -12.84 14.07 -4.95
C PRO A 164 -12.27 13.02 -5.90
N VAL A 165 -11.68 11.94 -5.33
CA VAL A 165 -11.01 10.89 -6.11
C VAL A 165 -11.92 9.68 -6.31
N GLY A 166 -11.69 8.92 -7.39
CA GLY A 166 -12.17 7.55 -7.52
C GLY A 166 -11.43 6.62 -6.57
N LEU A 167 -12.00 5.46 -6.26
CA LEU A 167 -11.42 4.50 -5.31
C LEU A 167 -11.53 3.07 -5.86
N VAL A 168 -10.40 2.38 -5.91
CA VAL A 168 -10.36 0.93 -6.00
C VAL A 168 -10.05 0.39 -4.61
N HIS A 169 -11.07 -0.18 -3.96
CA HIS A 169 -11.01 -0.72 -2.60
C HIS A 169 -11.09 -2.24 -2.65
N VAL A 170 -10.08 -2.91 -2.13
CA VAL A 170 -10.04 -4.38 -1.99
C VAL A 170 -10.06 -4.71 -0.51
N ASP A 171 -11.04 -5.50 -0.06
CA ASP A 171 -11.29 -5.73 1.36
C ASP A 171 -12.32 -6.85 1.56
N ALA A 172 -12.32 -7.49 2.72
CA ALA A 172 -13.43 -8.32 3.15
C ALA A 172 -14.64 -7.48 3.63
N HIS A 173 -14.38 -6.24 4.06
CA HIS A 173 -15.33 -5.33 4.72
C HIS A 173 -15.62 -4.09 3.87
N THR A 174 -16.73 -3.41 4.17
CA THR A 174 -17.08 -2.17 3.46
C THR A 174 -16.37 -0.94 4.00
N ASP A 175 -16.03 -0.97 5.28
CA ASP A 175 -15.46 0.15 6.04
C ASP A 175 -16.25 1.45 5.93
N THR A 176 -17.57 1.28 5.87
CA THR A 176 -18.57 2.36 5.77
C THR A 176 -19.47 2.45 7.00
N SER A 177 -19.07 1.86 8.12
CA SER A 177 -19.81 1.95 9.38
C SER A 177 -19.94 3.39 9.86
N ALA A 178 -21.05 3.73 10.49
CA ALA A 178 -21.28 5.07 11.02
C ALA A 178 -20.45 5.35 12.26
N ALA A 179 -20.43 4.40 13.21
CA ALA A 179 -19.68 4.46 14.46
C ALA A 179 -19.64 3.08 15.12
N ALA A 180 -18.75 2.90 16.09
CA ALA A 180 -18.78 1.79 17.04
C ALA A 180 -18.59 2.31 18.46
N LEU A 181 -19.40 1.83 19.41
CA LEU A 181 -19.38 2.27 20.82
C LEU A 181 -19.45 3.80 21.02
N GLY A 182 -20.07 4.51 20.07
CA GLY A 182 -20.14 5.97 20.05
C GLY A 182 -18.99 6.67 19.35
N GLU A 183 -17.92 5.95 18.98
CA GLU A 183 -16.75 6.52 18.31
C GLU A 183 -16.94 6.53 16.79
N PRO A 184 -16.87 7.68 16.13
CA PRO A 184 -17.08 7.80 14.68
C PRO A 184 -15.83 7.48 13.85
N ILE A 185 -14.66 7.32 14.48
CA ILE A 185 -13.38 7.06 13.81
C ILE A 185 -12.77 5.79 14.38
N TYR A 186 -12.72 4.75 13.56
CA TYR A 186 -12.01 3.50 13.78
C TYR A 186 -11.82 2.81 12.41
N HIS A 187 -11.14 1.66 12.34
CA HIS A 187 -10.80 1.03 11.06
C HIS A 187 -12.00 0.65 10.19
N GLY A 188 -13.20 0.45 10.75
CA GLY A 188 -14.42 0.17 10.00
C GLY A 188 -15.18 1.41 9.48
N THR A 189 -14.62 2.64 9.58
CA THR A 189 -15.33 3.87 9.22
C THR A 189 -14.68 4.76 8.16
N PRO A 190 -13.46 4.48 7.65
CA PRO A 190 -12.73 5.45 6.83
C PRO A 190 -13.53 5.93 5.62
N PHE A 191 -14.18 5.04 4.89
CA PHE A 191 -14.91 5.44 3.69
C PHE A 191 -16.25 6.11 3.99
N ARG A 192 -16.86 5.84 5.16
CA ARG A 192 -17.99 6.63 5.64
C ARG A 192 -17.58 8.08 5.86
N ARG A 193 -16.47 8.31 6.55
CA ARG A 193 -15.95 9.67 6.78
C ARG A 193 -15.58 10.35 5.47
N CYS A 194 -14.99 9.60 4.54
CA CYS A 194 -14.64 10.14 3.22
C CYS A 194 -15.87 10.58 2.42
N VAL A 195 -16.97 9.83 2.49
CA VAL A 195 -18.24 10.22 1.86
C VAL A 195 -18.84 11.45 2.54
N ASP A 196 -18.92 11.45 3.86
CA ASP A 196 -19.49 12.55 4.65
C ASP A 196 -18.78 13.89 4.37
N GLU A 197 -17.48 13.88 4.07
CA GLU A 197 -16.66 15.05 3.75
C GLU A 197 -16.53 15.33 2.24
N GLY A 198 -17.13 14.51 1.37
CA GLY A 198 -17.04 14.68 -0.07
C GLY A 198 -15.65 14.46 -0.67
N LEU A 199 -14.85 13.56 -0.05
CA LEU A 199 -13.48 13.24 -0.50
C LEU A 199 -13.45 12.24 -1.65
N LEU A 200 -14.56 11.52 -1.88
CA LEU A 200 -14.70 10.51 -2.91
C LEU A 200 -15.70 10.95 -3.99
N ASP A 201 -15.41 10.65 -5.24
CA ASP A 201 -16.40 10.59 -6.31
C ASP A 201 -17.09 9.22 -6.22
N CYS A 202 -18.23 9.18 -5.53
CA CYS A 202 -18.91 7.94 -5.16
C CYS A 202 -19.32 7.07 -6.37
N ARG A 203 -19.50 7.65 -7.56
CA ARG A 203 -19.81 6.91 -8.79
C ARG A 203 -18.56 6.21 -9.36
N ARG A 204 -17.39 6.56 -8.87
CA ARG A 204 -16.10 6.02 -9.27
C ARG A 204 -15.44 5.26 -8.10
N VAL A 205 -16.27 4.63 -7.27
CA VAL A 205 -15.82 3.72 -6.20
C VAL A 205 -16.21 2.29 -6.56
N VAL A 206 -15.25 1.38 -6.47
CA VAL A 206 -15.48 -0.07 -6.53
C VAL A 206 -14.92 -0.71 -5.27
N GLN A 207 -15.71 -1.56 -4.63
CA GLN A 207 -15.33 -2.40 -3.49
C GLN A 207 -15.32 -3.86 -3.94
N ILE A 208 -14.18 -4.56 -3.81
CA ILE A 208 -13.97 -5.91 -4.36
C ILE A 208 -13.53 -6.84 -3.23
N GLY A 209 -14.22 -7.97 -3.08
CA GLY A 209 -13.86 -9.01 -2.13
C GLY A 209 -14.74 -9.07 -0.88
N LEU A 210 -15.77 -8.24 -0.81
CA LEU A 210 -16.66 -8.13 0.35
C LEU A 210 -17.34 -9.46 0.67
N ARG A 211 -17.37 -9.83 1.96
CA ARG A 211 -17.92 -11.10 2.42
C ARG A 211 -18.12 -11.12 3.93
N GLY A 212 -18.43 -12.29 4.47
CA GLY A 212 -18.58 -12.53 5.90
C GLY A 212 -20.02 -12.36 6.40
N SER A 213 -20.18 -12.56 7.71
CA SER A 213 -21.46 -12.39 8.39
C SER A 213 -21.76 -10.94 8.72
N SER A 214 -23.02 -10.58 8.87
CA SER A 214 -23.44 -9.21 9.12
C SER A 214 -24.46 -9.10 10.25
N TYR A 215 -24.49 -7.95 10.92
CA TYR A 215 -25.53 -7.60 11.88
C TYR A 215 -26.85 -7.17 11.21
N ALA A 216 -26.82 -6.86 9.92
CA ALA A 216 -28.00 -6.42 9.16
C ALA A 216 -28.24 -7.35 7.96
N PRO A 217 -29.51 -7.51 7.52
CA PRO A 217 -29.83 -8.35 6.37
C PRO A 217 -29.17 -7.86 5.06
N ASP A 218 -29.01 -6.56 4.88
CA ASP A 218 -28.23 -5.95 3.78
C ASP A 218 -27.04 -5.17 4.34
N ALA A 219 -25.91 -5.85 4.44
CA ALA A 219 -24.64 -5.28 4.91
C ALA A 219 -24.08 -4.22 3.97
N TYR A 220 -24.49 -4.21 2.70
CA TYR A 220 -23.91 -3.40 1.64
C TYR A 220 -24.83 -2.27 1.19
N GLN A 221 -25.98 -2.08 1.88
CA GLN A 221 -26.99 -1.08 1.52
C GLN A 221 -26.39 0.32 1.40
N TYR A 222 -25.63 0.74 2.43
CA TYR A 222 -25.04 2.09 2.42
C TYR A 222 -24.13 2.31 1.21
N SER A 223 -23.23 1.36 0.92
CA SER A 223 -22.32 1.46 -0.23
C SER A 223 -23.09 1.60 -1.55
N ARG A 224 -24.12 0.79 -1.75
CA ARG A 224 -24.98 0.85 -2.94
C ARG A 224 -25.75 2.16 -3.04
N GLU A 225 -26.30 2.66 -1.94
CA GLU A 225 -27.03 3.94 -1.87
C GLU A 225 -26.14 5.14 -2.20
N GLN A 226 -24.83 5.07 -1.85
CA GLN A 226 -23.86 6.09 -2.25
C GLN A 226 -23.45 5.98 -3.73
N GLY A 227 -23.80 4.90 -4.41
CA GLY A 227 -23.43 4.65 -5.81
C GLY A 227 -22.13 3.87 -5.99
N PHE A 228 -21.62 3.24 -4.94
CA PHE A 228 -20.46 2.36 -5.03
C PHE A 228 -20.81 1.10 -5.81
N ARG A 229 -19.88 0.64 -6.64
CA ARG A 229 -19.92 -0.70 -7.20
C ARG A 229 -19.46 -1.69 -6.14
N VAL A 230 -20.35 -2.57 -5.74
CA VAL A 230 -20.08 -3.64 -4.77
C VAL A 230 -19.86 -4.94 -5.52
N VAL A 231 -18.71 -5.59 -5.31
CA VAL A 231 -18.35 -6.89 -5.90
C VAL A 231 -18.02 -7.84 -4.76
N LEU A 232 -18.87 -8.85 -4.56
CA LEU A 232 -18.71 -9.82 -3.50
C LEU A 232 -17.60 -10.82 -3.82
N ALA A 233 -16.96 -11.38 -2.79
CA ALA A 233 -15.94 -12.41 -2.97
C ALA A 233 -16.47 -13.62 -3.75
N GLU A 234 -17.71 -14.02 -3.50
CA GLU A 234 -18.38 -15.13 -4.20
C GLU A 234 -18.54 -14.87 -5.71
N GLU A 235 -18.64 -13.62 -6.13
CA GLU A 235 -18.65 -13.24 -7.55
C GLU A 235 -17.27 -13.38 -8.20
N CYS A 236 -16.22 -13.48 -7.38
CA CYS A 236 -14.82 -13.60 -7.81
C CYS A 236 -14.32 -15.04 -7.84
N TRP A 237 -15.00 -15.98 -7.16
CA TRP A 237 -14.49 -17.34 -7.00
C TRP A 237 -14.24 -18.05 -8.34
N LEU A 238 -13.10 -18.76 -8.38
CA LEU A 238 -12.69 -19.66 -9.46
C LEU A 238 -12.66 -19.05 -10.86
N LYS A 239 -12.53 -17.73 -10.95
CA LYS A 239 -12.43 -17.02 -12.24
C LYS A 239 -11.39 -15.90 -12.22
N SER A 240 -10.94 -15.50 -13.41
CA SER A 240 -10.12 -14.32 -13.61
C SER A 240 -10.92 -13.04 -13.38
N LEU A 241 -10.28 -12.03 -12.80
CA LEU A 241 -10.85 -10.70 -12.60
C LEU A 241 -10.44 -9.69 -13.68
N VAL A 242 -9.72 -10.13 -14.71
CA VAL A 242 -9.33 -9.27 -15.85
C VAL A 242 -10.56 -8.61 -16.49
N PRO A 243 -11.68 -9.33 -16.80
CA PRO A 243 -12.87 -8.68 -17.37
C PRO A 243 -13.50 -7.66 -16.41
N LEU A 244 -13.55 -7.95 -15.10
CA LEU A 244 -14.03 -6.98 -14.10
C LEU A 244 -13.19 -5.71 -14.14
N MET A 245 -11.86 -5.84 -14.23
CA MET A 245 -10.97 -4.69 -14.22
C MET A 245 -11.01 -3.89 -15.53
N GLU A 246 -11.43 -4.45 -16.64
CA GLU A 246 -11.75 -3.70 -17.86
C GLU A 246 -12.92 -2.75 -17.62
N GLU A 247 -14.02 -3.25 -17.04
CA GLU A 247 -15.17 -2.43 -16.66
C GLU A 247 -14.82 -1.38 -15.58
N VAL A 248 -13.97 -1.75 -14.61
CA VAL A 248 -13.48 -0.81 -13.57
C VAL A 248 -12.68 0.33 -14.21
N ARG A 249 -11.82 0.06 -15.19
CA ARG A 249 -11.10 1.13 -15.92
C ARG A 249 -12.04 2.09 -16.62
N GLU A 250 -13.10 1.58 -17.25
CA GLU A 250 -14.13 2.41 -17.88
C GLU A 250 -14.86 3.27 -16.83
N GLN A 251 -15.23 2.69 -15.68
CA GLN A 251 -15.86 3.40 -14.57
C GLN A 251 -14.96 4.50 -13.99
N MET A 252 -13.67 4.26 -13.86
CA MET A 252 -12.69 5.20 -13.29
C MET A 252 -12.35 6.34 -14.26
N GLY A 253 -12.30 6.08 -15.56
CA GLY A 253 -11.93 7.07 -16.56
C GLY A 253 -10.50 7.61 -16.36
N ASP A 254 -10.29 8.87 -16.71
CA ASP A 254 -8.99 9.57 -16.71
C ASP A 254 -8.75 10.45 -15.45
N LYS A 255 -9.77 10.59 -14.60
CA LYS A 255 -9.69 11.40 -13.38
C LYS A 255 -8.86 10.71 -12.28
N PRO A 256 -8.36 11.48 -11.28
CA PRO A 256 -7.59 10.93 -10.18
C PRO A 256 -8.30 9.78 -9.46
N ILE A 257 -7.54 8.72 -9.16
CA ILE A 257 -7.98 7.58 -8.36
C ILE A 257 -6.99 7.27 -7.25
N TYR A 258 -7.49 6.63 -6.19
CA TYR A 258 -6.71 6.06 -5.10
C TYR A 258 -6.94 4.55 -5.05
N ILE A 259 -5.89 3.79 -4.70
CA ILE A 259 -6.00 2.34 -4.46
C ILE A 259 -5.83 2.10 -2.96
N SER A 260 -6.83 1.50 -2.31
CA SER A 260 -6.75 1.05 -0.92
C SER A 260 -6.92 -0.45 -0.88
N PHE A 261 -5.91 -1.15 -0.40
CA PHE A 261 -5.88 -2.60 -0.34
C PHE A 261 -5.76 -3.07 1.11
N ASP A 262 -6.85 -3.58 1.66
CA ASP A 262 -6.82 -4.34 2.90
C ASP A 262 -6.33 -5.76 2.64
N ILE A 263 -5.36 -6.22 3.42
CA ILE A 263 -4.80 -7.56 3.23
C ILE A 263 -5.80 -8.67 3.56
N ASP A 264 -6.83 -8.38 4.36
CA ASP A 264 -7.89 -9.33 4.67
C ASP A 264 -8.89 -9.56 3.53
N GLY A 265 -8.82 -8.74 2.47
CA GLY A 265 -9.46 -9.05 1.19
C GLY A 265 -9.00 -10.40 0.63
N LEU A 266 -7.76 -10.82 0.95
CA LEU A 266 -7.26 -12.16 0.64
C LEU A 266 -7.82 -13.19 1.63
N ASP A 267 -7.92 -14.45 1.16
CA ASP A 267 -8.30 -15.56 2.05
C ASP A 267 -7.23 -15.78 3.13
N PRO A 268 -7.61 -16.06 4.39
CA PRO A 268 -6.69 -16.34 5.48
C PRO A 268 -5.73 -17.52 5.24
N ALA A 269 -6.04 -18.40 4.27
CA ALA A 269 -5.11 -19.44 3.85
C ALA A 269 -3.82 -18.84 3.23
N TYR A 270 -3.90 -17.64 2.67
CA TYR A 270 -2.76 -16.92 2.09
C TYR A 270 -2.24 -15.81 2.99
N ALA A 271 -3.15 -15.08 3.65
CA ALA A 271 -2.86 -13.92 4.47
C ALA A 271 -3.47 -14.05 5.89
N PRO A 272 -2.94 -14.96 6.74
CA PRO A 272 -3.45 -15.14 8.11
C PRO A 272 -3.12 -13.97 9.04
N GLY A 273 -2.11 -13.16 8.71
CA GLY A 273 -1.60 -12.08 9.54
C GLY A 273 -2.41 -10.80 9.41
N THR A 274 -3.67 -10.82 9.86
CA THR A 274 -4.56 -9.66 9.86
C THR A 274 -5.45 -9.65 11.11
N GLY A 275 -6.11 -8.51 11.36
CA GLY A 275 -6.92 -8.26 12.57
C GLY A 275 -8.31 -8.86 12.52
N THR A 276 -8.96 -8.83 11.37
CA THR A 276 -10.36 -9.22 11.13
C THR A 276 -10.50 -10.16 9.93
N PRO A 277 -9.88 -11.37 9.97
CA PRO A 277 -9.89 -12.29 8.84
C PRO A 277 -11.29 -12.85 8.58
N GLU A 278 -11.66 -12.93 7.30
CA GLU A 278 -12.86 -13.59 6.81
C GLU A 278 -12.49 -14.71 5.83
N ILE A 279 -13.14 -15.87 5.95
CA ILE A 279 -12.87 -17.02 5.07
C ILE A 279 -13.44 -16.82 3.66
N ALA A 280 -13.01 -17.66 2.71
CA ALA A 280 -13.50 -17.66 1.33
C ALA A 280 -13.19 -16.35 0.57
N GLY A 281 -12.01 -15.79 0.82
CA GLY A 281 -11.52 -14.56 0.22
C GLY A 281 -10.87 -14.72 -1.16
N LEU A 282 -10.25 -13.65 -1.61
CA LEU A 282 -9.52 -13.61 -2.88
C LEU A 282 -8.20 -14.41 -2.78
N THR A 283 -7.75 -14.88 -3.93
CA THR A 283 -6.42 -15.48 -4.09
C THR A 283 -5.37 -14.40 -4.39
N PRO A 284 -4.07 -14.64 -4.13
CA PRO A 284 -3.00 -13.74 -4.55
C PRO A 284 -3.00 -13.47 -6.07
N THR A 285 -3.37 -14.44 -6.89
CA THR A 285 -3.50 -14.26 -8.35
C THR A 285 -4.54 -13.21 -8.69
N GLN A 286 -5.71 -13.26 -8.05
CA GLN A 286 -6.77 -12.29 -8.24
C GLN A 286 -6.37 -10.89 -7.74
N ALA A 287 -5.64 -10.80 -6.63
CA ALA A 287 -5.05 -9.53 -6.17
C ALA A 287 -4.10 -8.91 -7.21
N LEU A 288 -3.25 -9.74 -7.83
CA LEU A 288 -2.38 -9.28 -8.93
C LEU A 288 -3.19 -8.80 -10.13
N GLU A 289 -4.25 -9.50 -10.52
CA GLU A 289 -5.12 -9.09 -11.63
C GLU A 289 -5.80 -7.76 -11.35
N ILE A 290 -6.27 -7.52 -10.11
CA ILE A 290 -6.88 -6.25 -9.71
C ILE A 290 -5.86 -5.10 -9.83
N ILE A 291 -4.68 -5.23 -9.21
CA ILE A 291 -3.68 -4.16 -9.24
C ILE A 291 -3.19 -3.91 -10.67
N ARG A 292 -2.83 -4.97 -11.41
CA ARG A 292 -2.38 -4.86 -12.81
C ARG A 292 -3.46 -4.27 -13.72
N GLY A 293 -4.72 -4.55 -13.41
CA GLY A 293 -5.87 -3.96 -14.10
C GLY A 293 -6.00 -2.44 -13.92
N CYS A 294 -5.36 -1.86 -12.89
CA CYS A 294 -5.30 -0.42 -12.70
C CYS A 294 -4.27 0.29 -13.61
N LYS A 295 -3.48 -0.45 -14.40
CA LYS A 295 -2.51 0.16 -15.34
C LYS A 295 -3.22 1.10 -16.32
N GLY A 296 -2.67 2.31 -16.43
CA GLY A 296 -3.22 3.36 -17.32
C GLY A 296 -4.21 4.31 -16.63
N LEU A 297 -4.63 4.02 -15.40
CA LEU A 297 -5.42 4.94 -14.59
C LEU A 297 -4.54 6.06 -14.01
N ASN A 298 -5.16 7.19 -13.68
CA ASN A 298 -4.49 8.33 -13.04
C ASN A 298 -4.38 8.10 -11.52
N ILE A 299 -3.48 7.20 -11.13
CA ILE A 299 -3.25 6.81 -9.73
C ILE A 299 -2.48 7.93 -9.01
N VAL A 300 -3.08 8.51 -7.96
CA VAL A 300 -2.49 9.61 -7.16
C VAL A 300 -2.05 9.20 -5.77
N GLY A 301 -2.25 7.95 -5.40
CA GLY A 301 -1.79 7.34 -4.15
C GLY A 301 -2.31 5.94 -3.98
N CYS A 302 -1.62 5.17 -3.13
CA CYS A 302 -1.99 3.81 -2.76
C CYS A 302 -1.72 3.58 -1.28
N ASP A 303 -2.50 2.71 -0.65
CA ASP A 303 -2.14 2.09 0.62
C ASP A 303 -2.35 0.57 0.61
N LEU A 304 -1.63 -0.10 1.49
CA LEU A 304 -1.83 -1.48 1.84
C LEU A 304 -1.88 -1.56 3.37
N VAL A 305 -2.98 -2.05 3.91
CA VAL A 305 -3.34 -1.95 5.33
C VAL A 305 -3.61 -3.31 5.97
N GLU A 306 -3.75 -3.30 7.29
CA GLU A 306 -4.15 -4.42 8.17
C GLU A 306 -3.18 -5.61 8.21
N VAL A 307 -1.93 -5.45 7.76
CA VAL A 307 -0.91 -6.48 7.97
C VAL A 307 -0.50 -6.51 9.43
N ALA A 308 -0.94 -7.54 10.15
CA ALA A 308 -0.65 -7.78 11.56
C ALA A 308 0.26 -9.02 11.73
N PRO A 309 1.58 -8.86 11.69
CA PRO A 309 2.54 -9.97 11.58
C PRO A 309 2.51 -10.95 12.73
N VAL A 310 2.05 -10.52 13.91
CA VAL A 310 1.97 -11.36 15.11
C VAL A 310 1.07 -12.59 14.92
N TYR A 311 0.14 -12.56 13.95
CA TYR A 311 -0.75 -13.68 13.63
C TYR A 311 -0.27 -14.53 12.45
N ASP A 312 0.92 -14.25 11.94
CA ASP A 312 1.54 -14.99 10.85
C ASP A 312 2.99 -15.35 11.17
N VAL A 313 3.18 -16.53 11.73
CA VAL A 313 4.52 -17.02 12.12
C VAL A 313 5.44 -17.29 10.94
N SER A 314 4.90 -17.41 9.71
CA SER A 314 5.67 -17.65 8.48
C SER A 314 6.16 -16.37 7.81
N GLY A 315 5.60 -15.19 8.15
CA GLY A 315 5.87 -13.92 7.47
C GLY A 315 5.22 -13.80 6.08
N ASN A 316 4.38 -14.76 5.70
CA ASN A 316 3.79 -14.83 4.37
C ASN A 316 2.90 -13.63 4.04
N THR A 317 2.14 -13.14 5.03
CA THR A 317 1.27 -11.97 4.87
C THR A 317 2.06 -10.71 4.58
N ALA A 318 3.17 -10.47 5.30
CA ALA A 318 4.05 -9.34 5.04
C ALA A 318 4.77 -9.45 3.68
N LEU A 319 5.14 -10.68 3.27
CA LEU A 319 5.70 -10.95 1.94
C LEU A 319 4.68 -10.63 0.83
N LEU A 320 3.42 -11.03 1.00
CA LEU A 320 2.33 -10.67 0.08
C LEU A 320 2.18 -9.15 0.02
N GLY A 321 2.12 -8.48 1.18
CA GLY A 321 2.04 -7.02 1.24
C GLY A 321 3.17 -6.32 0.50
N ALA A 322 4.40 -6.78 0.67
CA ALA A 322 5.56 -6.24 -0.05
C ALA A 322 5.42 -6.41 -1.57
N ASN A 323 4.96 -7.59 -2.04
CA ASN A 323 4.74 -7.85 -3.45
C ASN A 323 3.62 -6.99 -4.03
N LEU A 324 2.49 -6.83 -3.32
CA LEU A 324 1.36 -6.02 -3.78
C LEU A 324 1.74 -4.53 -3.88
N LEU A 325 2.51 -4.00 -2.92
CA LEU A 325 3.05 -2.64 -2.99
C LEU A 325 4.01 -2.46 -4.17
N PHE A 326 4.82 -3.46 -4.50
CA PHE A 326 5.65 -3.43 -5.70
C PHE A 326 4.81 -3.46 -6.98
N GLU A 327 3.75 -4.27 -7.04
CA GLU A 327 2.81 -4.27 -8.17
C GLU A 327 2.09 -2.90 -8.31
N MET A 328 1.70 -2.26 -7.18
CA MET A 328 1.16 -0.90 -7.19
C MET A 328 2.16 0.11 -7.77
N LEU A 329 3.45 0.02 -7.37
CA LEU A 329 4.50 0.84 -7.96
C LEU A 329 4.62 0.61 -9.47
N CYS A 330 4.49 -0.65 -9.93
CA CYS A 330 4.60 -1.02 -11.36
C CYS A 330 3.48 -0.45 -12.24
N VAL A 331 2.33 -0.11 -11.66
CA VAL A 331 1.17 0.43 -12.41
C VAL A 331 1.01 1.95 -12.30
N LEU A 332 1.89 2.62 -11.55
CA LEU A 332 1.87 4.08 -11.43
C LEU A 332 2.03 4.76 -12.81
N PRO A 333 1.48 5.97 -12.98
CA PRO A 333 1.72 6.78 -14.17
C PRO A 333 3.22 6.93 -14.47
N LYS A 334 3.58 7.01 -15.76
CA LYS A 334 4.96 7.15 -16.27
C LYS A 334 5.85 5.91 -16.15
N VAL A 335 5.43 4.82 -15.51
CA VAL A 335 6.21 3.58 -15.50
C VAL A 335 6.31 3.00 -16.91
N LYS A 336 7.54 2.81 -17.38
CA LYS A 336 7.83 2.24 -18.70
C LYS A 336 7.64 0.72 -18.69
N THR A 337 7.22 0.22 -19.82
CA THR A 337 7.21 -1.22 -20.13
C THR A 337 8.37 -1.51 -21.09
N LEU A 338 9.23 -2.48 -20.74
CA LEU A 338 10.38 -2.94 -21.56
C LEU A 338 9.94 -4.03 -22.51
#